data_b2582831ff4e1b04ae92aec22e8b85a4
#
_entry.id   b2582831ff4e1b04ae92aec22e8b85a4
#
_cell.length_a   1.000
_cell.length_b   1.000
_cell.length_c   1.000
_cell.angle_alpha   90.00
_cell.angle_beta   90.00
_cell.angle_gamma   90.00
#
_symmetry.space_group_name_H-M   'P 1'
#
loop_
_entity.id
_entity.type
_entity.pdbx_description
1 polymer ?
#
loop_
_entity_poly.entity_id
_entity_poly.type
_entity_poly.pdbx_seq_one_letter_code
_entity_poly.pdbx_strand_id
1 'polypeptide(L)'
;MQEFLESIENSGFASYIRETPSVLGYSTVLALHTFGMAFLVGLSGVIALRVLGVIPELPLKPLQKLMPMIIIGFWVNAITGIVLTSLAIRSLLANWDFYVKLTAIVIAIVSLTKMRGLAFANPAAPDDAPSSAEAKRWAKLMLFFWGLAVLGGRLTAYATYIRIQSAIAVVIAVVLLLLLARALVRYFRVRSTTASSPSAVSTRKVEARV
;
A
#
# COMPACT_ATOMS: atom_id res chain seq x y z
N MET A 1 -30.52 19.04 4.85
CA MET A 1 -29.25 18.25 4.70
C MET A 1 -28.50 18.10 6.02
N GLN A 2 -28.31 19.17 6.79
CA GLN A 2 -27.61 19.08 8.10
C GLN A 2 -28.34 18.16 9.08
N GLU A 3 -29.65 18.26 9.21
CA GLU A 3 -30.49 17.41 10.07
C GLU A 3 -30.37 15.91 9.70
N PHE A 4 -30.31 15.60 8.39
CA PHE A 4 -30.11 14.24 7.93
C PHE A 4 -28.71 13.68 8.31
N LEU A 5 -27.66 14.47 8.15
CA LEU A 5 -26.31 14.08 8.57
C LEU A 5 -26.22 13.90 10.08
N GLU A 6 -26.91 14.76 10.83
CA GLU A 6 -27.01 14.66 12.28
C GLU A 6 -27.76 13.40 12.73
N SER A 7 -28.83 13.01 12.03
CA SER A 7 -29.55 11.78 12.32
C SER A 7 -28.68 10.53 12.11
N ILE A 8 -27.79 10.53 11.11
CA ILE A 8 -26.83 9.44 10.89
C ILE A 8 -25.81 9.40 12.02
N GLU A 9 -25.21 10.56 12.34
CA GLU A 9 -24.15 10.67 13.35
C GLU A 9 -24.65 10.32 14.76
N ASN A 10 -25.91 10.62 15.07
CA ASN A 10 -26.59 10.34 16.35
C ASN A 10 -27.46 9.07 16.28
N SER A 11 -27.36 8.27 15.22
CA SER A 11 -28.08 7.00 15.16
C SER A 11 -27.67 6.07 16.29
N GLY A 12 -28.58 5.20 16.75
CA GLY A 12 -28.31 4.23 17.81
C GLY A 12 -27.10 3.35 17.48
N PHE A 13 -26.86 3.03 16.21
CA PHE A 13 -25.68 2.30 15.76
C PHE A 13 -24.39 3.10 15.93
N ALA A 14 -24.36 4.37 15.51
CA ALA A 14 -23.19 5.22 15.63
C ALA A 14 -22.87 5.50 17.11
N SER A 15 -23.88 5.79 17.94
CA SER A 15 -23.72 5.96 19.39
C SER A 15 -23.20 4.68 20.04
N TYR A 16 -23.74 3.50 19.70
CA TYR A 16 -23.25 2.22 20.20
C TYR A 16 -21.78 2.02 19.93
N ILE A 17 -21.33 2.18 18.67
CA ILE A 17 -19.91 2.00 18.28
C ILE A 17 -19.00 3.00 19.01
N ARG A 18 -19.44 4.26 19.18
CA ARG A 18 -18.64 5.32 19.78
C ARG A 18 -18.54 5.21 21.30
N GLU A 19 -19.63 4.85 21.97
CA GLU A 19 -19.77 4.95 23.42
C GLU A 19 -19.55 3.61 24.14
N THR A 20 -19.66 2.49 23.43
CA THR A 20 -19.50 1.18 24.04
C THR A 20 -18.04 0.93 24.38
N PRO A 21 -17.68 0.75 25.67
CA PRO A 21 -16.32 0.42 26.09
C PRO A 21 -15.95 -1.06 25.85
N SER A 22 -16.65 -1.71 24.92
CA SER A 22 -16.44 -3.12 24.63
C SER A 22 -15.44 -3.35 23.50
N VAL A 23 -14.97 -4.59 23.39
CA VAL A 23 -14.10 -5.06 22.29
C VAL A 23 -14.76 -4.82 20.92
N LEU A 24 -16.10 -4.77 20.84
CA LEU A 24 -16.85 -4.54 19.59
C LEU A 24 -17.09 -3.06 19.27
N GLY A 25 -16.53 -2.14 20.06
CA GLY A 25 -16.65 -0.70 19.86
C GLY A 25 -15.68 -0.13 18.80
N TYR A 26 -15.47 1.16 18.89
CA TYR A 26 -14.64 1.96 17.96
C TYR A 26 -13.27 1.35 17.67
N SER A 27 -12.57 0.84 18.71
CA SER A 27 -11.22 0.29 18.59
C SER A 27 -11.16 -0.90 17.64
N THR A 28 -12.16 -1.79 17.68
CA THR A 28 -12.21 -2.96 16.78
C THR A 28 -12.50 -2.57 15.35
N VAL A 29 -13.43 -1.63 15.12
CA VAL A 29 -13.71 -1.14 13.78
C VAL A 29 -12.47 -0.47 13.19
N LEU A 30 -11.75 0.32 13.99
CA LEU A 30 -10.50 0.97 13.58
C LEU A 30 -9.39 -0.06 13.30
N ALA A 31 -9.26 -1.09 14.13
CA ALA A 31 -8.29 -2.16 13.92
C ALA A 31 -8.58 -2.92 12.62
N LEU A 32 -9.82 -3.34 12.37
CA LEU A 32 -10.25 -3.99 11.14
C LEU A 32 -10.00 -3.10 9.92
N HIS A 33 -10.27 -1.80 10.02
CA HIS A 33 -9.98 -0.83 8.96
C HIS A 33 -8.48 -0.80 8.64
N THR A 34 -7.64 -0.79 9.67
CA THR A 34 -6.19 -0.80 9.52
C THR A 34 -5.68 -2.11 8.92
N PHE A 35 -6.19 -3.26 9.37
CA PHE A 35 -5.85 -4.56 8.79
C PHE A 35 -6.28 -4.66 7.32
N GLY A 36 -7.53 -4.27 7.01
CA GLY A 36 -8.01 -4.24 5.63
C GLY A 36 -7.11 -3.39 4.72
N MET A 37 -6.69 -2.22 5.20
CA MET A 37 -5.76 -1.35 4.50
C MET A 37 -4.37 -1.99 4.34
N ALA A 38 -3.85 -2.65 5.37
CA ALA A 38 -2.55 -3.33 5.30
C ALA A 38 -2.54 -4.45 4.25
N PHE A 39 -3.60 -5.27 4.17
CA PHE A 39 -3.74 -6.28 3.14
C PHE A 39 -3.87 -5.66 1.74
N LEU A 40 -4.74 -4.67 1.59
CA LEU A 40 -4.98 -4.01 0.30
C LEU A 40 -3.72 -3.31 -0.22
N VAL A 41 -3.13 -2.43 0.57
CA VAL A 41 -1.98 -1.61 0.16
C VAL A 41 -0.69 -2.44 0.17
N GLY A 42 -0.49 -3.29 1.18
CA GLY A 42 0.73 -4.08 1.33
C GLY A 42 0.87 -5.11 0.21
N LEU A 43 -0.14 -5.96 -0.02
CA LEU A 43 -0.07 -7.00 -1.04
C LEU A 43 -0.05 -6.41 -2.46
N SER A 44 -0.85 -5.38 -2.75
CA SER A 44 -0.78 -4.69 -4.04
C SER A 44 0.56 -3.98 -4.24
N GLY A 45 1.16 -3.49 -3.17
CA GLY A 45 2.51 -2.91 -3.15
C GLY A 45 3.59 -3.92 -3.54
N VAL A 46 3.53 -5.14 -3.01
CA VAL A 46 4.47 -6.22 -3.39
C VAL A 46 4.38 -6.51 -4.89
N ILE A 47 3.16 -6.61 -5.43
CA ILE A 47 2.96 -6.82 -6.88
C ILE A 47 3.53 -5.64 -7.68
N ALA A 48 3.29 -4.41 -7.23
CA ALA A 48 3.82 -3.23 -7.90
C ALA A 48 5.36 -3.18 -7.88
N LEU A 49 6.00 -3.52 -6.77
CA LEU A 49 7.46 -3.58 -6.68
C LEU A 49 8.05 -4.63 -7.63
N ARG A 50 7.38 -5.78 -7.79
CA ARG A 50 7.75 -6.78 -8.78
C ARG A 50 7.60 -6.27 -10.21
N VAL A 51 6.45 -5.64 -10.52
CA VAL A 51 6.18 -5.04 -11.84
C VAL A 51 7.21 -3.96 -12.18
N LEU A 52 7.62 -3.17 -11.21
CA LEU A 52 8.64 -2.13 -11.38
C LEU A 52 10.06 -2.69 -11.55
N GLY A 53 10.28 -3.98 -11.23
CA GLY A 53 11.60 -4.62 -11.28
C GLY A 53 12.48 -4.26 -10.09
N VAL A 54 11.90 -3.86 -8.95
CA VAL A 54 12.63 -3.62 -7.69
C VAL A 54 13.03 -4.94 -7.04
N ILE A 55 12.17 -5.96 -7.15
CA ILE A 55 12.37 -7.32 -6.65
C ILE A 55 12.19 -8.32 -7.82
N PRO A 56 13.12 -8.34 -8.78
CA PRO A 56 12.98 -9.16 -10.00
C PRO A 56 13.01 -10.67 -9.72
N GLU A 57 13.60 -11.08 -8.61
CA GLU A 57 13.74 -12.50 -8.21
C GLU A 57 12.39 -13.13 -7.81
N LEU A 58 11.38 -12.30 -7.47
CA LEU A 58 10.08 -12.79 -7.06
C LEU A 58 9.28 -13.21 -8.32
N PRO A 59 8.85 -14.48 -8.44
CA PRO A 59 8.07 -14.91 -9.61
C PRO A 59 6.71 -14.20 -9.66
N LEU A 60 6.29 -13.77 -10.85
CA LEU A 60 5.10 -12.94 -11.00
C LEU A 60 3.79 -13.75 -10.89
N LYS A 61 3.73 -14.96 -11.50
CA LYS A 61 2.51 -15.77 -11.51
C LYS A 61 1.98 -16.16 -10.12
N PRO A 62 2.81 -16.59 -9.15
CA PRO A 62 2.33 -16.86 -7.79
C PRO A 62 1.69 -15.65 -7.12
N LEU A 63 2.09 -14.42 -7.45
CA LEU A 63 1.50 -13.20 -6.89
C LEU A 63 0.04 -12.99 -7.30
N GLN A 64 -0.39 -13.60 -8.41
CA GLN A 64 -1.80 -13.58 -8.81
C GLN A 64 -2.71 -14.23 -7.75
N LYS A 65 -2.20 -15.21 -7.01
CA LYS A 65 -2.93 -15.87 -5.91
C LYS A 65 -3.21 -14.96 -4.71
N LEU A 66 -2.54 -13.81 -4.64
CA LEU A 66 -2.81 -12.79 -3.60
C LEU A 66 -4.04 -11.93 -3.91
N MET A 67 -4.58 -11.99 -5.14
CA MET A 67 -5.72 -11.17 -5.54
C MET A 67 -6.97 -11.34 -4.65
N PRO A 68 -7.39 -12.55 -4.26
CA PRO A 68 -8.52 -12.71 -3.37
C PRO A 68 -8.30 -12.00 -2.02
N MET A 69 -7.10 -12.06 -1.45
CA MET A 69 -6.77 -11.39 -0.19
C MET A 69 -6.80 -9.87 -0.33
N ILE A 70 -6.36 -9.33 -1.47
CA ILE A 70 -6.43 -7.90 -1.78
C ILE A 70 -7.91 -7.46 -1.86
N ILE A 71 -8.77 -8.25 -2.50
CA ILE A 71 -10.21 -7.98 -2.62
C ILE A 71 -10.89 -8.05 -1.23
N ILE A 72 -10.57 -9.03 -0.41
CA ILE A 72 -11.07 -9.12 0.97
C ILE A 72 -10.61 -7.91 1.77
N GLY A 73 -9.33 -7.56 1.69
CA GLY A 73 -8.77 -6.37 2.33
C GLY A 73 -9.49 -5.09 1.90
N PHE A 74 -9.81 -4.96 0.60
CA PHE A 74 -10.59 -3.83 0.08
C PHE A 74 -11.98 -3.75 0.72
N TRP A 75 -12.74 -4.84 0.75
CA TRP A 75 -14.09 -4.83 1.31
C TRP A 75 -14.09 -4.59 2.82
N VAL A 76 -13.17 -5.20 3.56
CA VAL A 76 -13.01 -4.94 5.00
C VAL A 76 -12.70 -3.47 5.23
N ASN A 77 -11.77 -2.89 4.48
CA ASN A 77 -11.41 -1.48 4.58
C ASN A 77 -12.57 -0.56 4.18
N ALA A 78 -13.29 -0.87 3.11
CA ALA A 78 -14.41 -0.07 2.62
C ALA A 78 -15.59 -0.06 3.61
N ILE A 79 -16.02 -1.23 4.09
CA ILE A 79 -17.15 -1.35 5.04
C ILE A 79 -16.81 -0.63 6.34
N THR A 80 -15.64 -0.92 6.92
CA THR A 80 -15.21 -0.27 8.17
C THR A 80 -14.98 1.23 7.98
N GLY A 81 -14.53 1.66 6.79
CA GLY A 81 -14.39 3.06 6.44
C GLY A 81 -15.73 3.80 6.39
N ILE A 82 -16.78 3.17 5.87
CA ILE A 82 -18.16 3.70 5.90
C ILE A 82 -18.63 3.84 7.34
N VAL A 83 -18.42 2.81 8.17
CA VAL A 83 -18.78 2.86 9.60
C VAL A 83 -18.04 4.01 10.30
N LEU A 84 -16.73 4.12 10.14
CA LEU A 84 -15.94 5.20 10.74
C LEU A 84 -16.37 6.60 10.23
N THR A 85 -16.79 6.70 8.97
CA THR A 85 -17.28 7.95 8.40
C THR A 85 -18.62 8.33 9.03
N SER A 86 -19.52 7.38 9.30
CA SER A 86 -20.82 7.67 9.92
C SER A 86 -20.69 8.22 11.34
N LEU A 87 -19.61 7.93 12.05
CA LEU A 87 -19.39 8.41 13.42
C LEU A 87 -19.07 9.91 13.51
N ALA A 88 -18.60 10.52 12.43
CA ALA A 88 -18.16 11.92 12.38
C ALA A 88 -18.43 12.55 11.00
N ILE A 89 -19.57 12.20 10.38
CA ILE A 89 -19.86 12.52 8.98
C ILE A 89 -19.85 14.02 8.71
N ARG A 90 -20.39 14.84 9.62
CA ARG A 90 -20.45 16.31 9.46
C ARG A 90 -19.07 16.91 9.42
N SER A 91 -18.20 16.53 10.35
CA SER A 91 -16.83 17.04 10.40
C SER A 91 -15.98 16.58 9.23
N LEU A 92 -16.15 15.33 8.78
CA LEU A 92 -15.41 14.79 7.64
C LEU A 92 -15.82 15.43 6.32
N LEU A 93 -17.13 15.61 6.08
CA LEU A 93 -17.63 16.28 4.87
C LEU A 93 -17.27 17.77 4.81
N ALA A 94 -17.03 18.41 5.94
CA ALA A 94 -16.55 19.80 5.99
C ALA A 94 -15.05 19.93 5.68
N ASN A 95 -14.29 18.81 5.68
CA ASN A 95 -12.86 18.82 5.48
C ASN A 95 -12.47 18.42 4.04
N TRP A 96 -11.74 19.28 3.36
CA TRP A 96 -11.26 19.04 2.01
C TRP A 96 -10.31 17.81 1.92
N ASP A 97 -9.54 17.52 2.99
CA ASP A 97 -8.64 16.36 3.09
C ASP A 97 -9.37 15.04 2.86
N PHE A 98 -10.63 14.96 3.31
CA PHE A 98 -11.46 13.77 3.12
C PHE A 98 -11.73 13.51 1.64
N TYR A 99 -12.01 14.55 0.85
CA TYR A 99 -12.22 14.40 -0.60
C TYR A 99 -10.94 14.04 -1.33
N VAL A 100 -9.80 14.62 -0.94
CA VAL A 100 -8.50 14.25 -1.49
C VAL A 100 -8.20 12.77 -1.22
N LYS A 101 -8.44 12.29 0.00
CA LYS A 101 -8.30 10.88 0.37
C LYS A 101 -9.19 9.98 -0.49
N LEU A 102 -10.48 10.28 -0.63
CA LEU A 102 -11.41 9.48 -1.43
C LEU A 102 -10.98 9.44 -2.91
N THR A 103 -10.62 10.57 -3.47
CA THR A 103 -10.12 10.67 -4.85
C THR A 103 -8.85 9.84 -5.04
N ALA A 104 -7.92 9.92 -4.09
CA ALA A 104 -6.69 9.13 -4.12
C ALA A 104 -6.97 7.63 -4.08
N ILE A 105 -7.92 7.17 -3.25
CA ILE A 105 -8.34 5.77 -3.19
C ILE A 105 -8.90 5.32 -4.54
N VAL A 106 -9.80 6.10 -5.16
CA VAL A 106 -10.39 5.75 -6.47
C VAL A 106 -9.31 5.62 -7.53
N ILE A 107 -8.38 6.58 -7.62
CA ILE A 107 -7.28 6.53 -8.61
C ILE A 107 -6.36 5.34 -8.32
N ALA A 108 -6.06 5.05 -7.06
CA ALA A 108 -5.23 3.90 -6.70
C ALA A 108 -5.87 2.57 -7.10
N ILE A 109 -7.19 2.40 -6.90
CA ILE A 109 -7.95 1.19 -7.29
C ILE A 109 -7.99 1.04 -8.82
N VAL A 110 -8.27 2.12 -9.56
CA VAL A 110 -8.23 2.12 -11.03
C VAL A 110 -6.82 1.73 -11.50
N SER A 111 -5.79 2.31 -10.91
CA SER A 111 -4.39 2.00 -11.25
C SER A 111 -4.03 0.54 -10.95
N LEU A 112 -4.50 -0.01 -9.82
CA LEU A 112 -4.34 -1.42 -9.46
C LEU A 112 -4.99 -2.34 -10.50
N THR A 113 -6.21 -2.02 -10.92
CA THR A 113 -6.97 -2.81 -11.90
C THR A 113 -6.27 -2.82 -13.27
N LYS A 114 -5.79 -1.65 -13.72
CA LYS A 114 -5.04 -1.52 -14.98
C LYS A 114 -3.69 -2.23 -14.91
N MET A 115 -2.92 -2.01 -13.84
CA MET A 115 -1.64 -2.69 -13.60
C MET A 115 -1.81 -4.21 -13.63
N ARG A 116 -2.80 -4.73 -12.89
CA ARG A 116 -3.12 -6.16 -12.84
C ARG A 116 -3.44 -6.71 -14.22
N GLY A 117 -4.35 -6.06 -14.97
CA GLY A 117 -4.73 -6.48 -16.30
C GLY A 117 -3.55 -6.61 -17.25
N LEU A 118 -2.59 -5.66 -17.17
CA LEU A 118 -1.39 -5.67 -18.01
C LEU A 118 -0.33 -6.66 -17.52
N ALA A 119 -0.14 -6.77 -16.21
CA ALA A 119 0.88 -7.63 -15.61
C ALA A 119 0.57 -9.13 -15.81
N PHE A 120 -0.71 -9.52 -15.79
CA PHE A 120 -1.17 -10.90 -15.91
C PHE A 120 -1.87 -11.19 -17.24
N ALA A 121 -1.69 -10.33 -18.26
CA ALA A 121 -2.35 -10.49 -19.56
C ALA A 121 -1.92 -11.75 -20.32
N ASN A 122 -0.68 -12.17 -20.15
CA ASN A 122 -0.14 -13.34 -20.85
C ASN A 122 0.27 -14.47 -19.89
N PRO A 123 -0.59 -15.48 -19.68
CA PRO A 123 -0.28 -16.62 -18.80
C PRO A 123 0.92 -17.46 -19.27
N ALA A 124 1.24 -17.41 -20.58
CA ALA A 124 2.36 -18.17 -21.17
C ALA A 124 3.71 -17.44 -21.02
N ALA A 125 3.72 -16.17 -20.63
CA ALA A 125 4.97 -15.44 -20.45
C ALA A 125 5.83 -16.08 -19.36
N PRO A 126 7.18 -16.07 -19.49
CA PRO A 126 8.08 -16.48 -18.41
C PRO A 126 7.88 -15.65 -17.15
N ASP A 127 8.05 -16.27 -15.97
CA ASP A 127 7.83 -15.62 -14.67
C ASP A 127 8.81 -14.48 -14.38
N ASP A 128 9.98 -14.53 -14.96
CA ASP A 128 11.06 -13.55 -14.87
C ASP A 128 10.97 -12.44 -15.93
N ALA A 129 10.02 -12.56 -16.90
CA ALA A 129 9.86 -11.59 -17.95
C ALA A 129 9.62 -10.17 -17.40
N PRO A 130 10.27 -9.14 -18.00
CA PRO A 130 10.07 -7.76 -17.59
C PRO A 130 8.66 -7.31 -17.95
N SER A 131 8.00 -6.63 -17.01
CA SER A 131 6.68 -6.05 -17.23
C SER A 131 6.73 -4.89 -18.22
N SER A 132 5.63 -4.66 -18.95
CA SER A 132 5.50 -3.58 -19.92
C SER A 132 5.71 -2.21 -19.29
N ALA A 133 6.13 -1.24 -20.12
CA ALA A 133 6.31 0.15 -19.67
C ALA A 133 4.98 0.75 -19.14
N GLU A 134 3.87 0.35 -19.74
CA GLU A 134 2.53 0.78 -19.32
C GLU A 134 2.17 0.20 -17.95
N ALA A 135 2.38 -1.09 -17.70
CA ALA A 135 2.19 -1.71 -16.39
C ALA A 135 3.02 -1.00 -15.30
N LYS A 136 4.26 -0.64 -15.62
CA LYS A 136 5.13 0.12 -14.72
C LYS A 136 4.61 1.52 -14.41
N ARG A 137 4.00 2.20 -15.40
CA ARG A 137 3.35 3.52 -15.17
C ARG A 137 2.18 3.38 -14.18
N TRP A 138 1.30 2.42 -14.38
CA TRP A 138 0.17 2.17 -13.49
C TRP A 138 0.62 1.75 -12.09
N ALA A 139 1.70 0.96 -11.97
CA ALA A 139 2.29 0.60 -10.69
C ALA A 139 2.78 1.82 -9.90
N LYS A 140 3.46 2.76 -10.57
CA LYS A 140 3.92 4.02 -9.95
C LYS A 140 2.76 4.88 -9.48
N LEU A 141 1.74 5.06 -10.33
CA LEU A 141 0.53 5.81 -10.00
C LEU A 141 -0.17 5.19 -8.79
N MET A 142 -0.37 3.88 -8.79
CA MET A 142 -0.99 3.16 -7.69
C MET A 142 -0.25 3.41 -6.37
N LEU A 143 1.07 3.23 -6.35
CA LEU A 143 1.88 3.44 -5.13
C LEU A 143 1.82 4.89 -4.64
N PHE A 144 1.87 5.85 -5.57
CA PHE A 144 1.77 7.27 -5.23
C PHE A 144 0.41 7.59 -4.58
N PHE A 145 -0.69 7.16 -5.20
CA PHE A 145 -2.02 7.45 -4.68
C PHE A 145 -2.37 6.65 -3.43
N TRP A 146 -1.85 5.42 -3.24
CA TRP A 146 -1.93 4.75 -1.94
C TRP A 146 -1.18 5.53 -0.86
N GLY A 147 0.03 6.01 -1.14
CA GLY A 147 0.76 6.89 -0.23
C GLY A 147 -0.06 8.11 0.16
N LEU A 148 -0.63 8.81 -0.84
CA LEU A 148 -1.48 9.99 -0.61
C LEU A 148 -2.74 9.65 0.21
N ALA A 149 -3.40 8.53 -0.05
CA ALA A 149 -4.59 8.10 0.69
C ALA A 149 -4.28 7.78 2.16
N VAL A 150 -3.15 7.11 2.43
CA VAL A 150 -2.69 6.81 3.79
C VAL A 150 -2.32 8.08 4.54
N LEU A 151 -1.59 9.00 3.89
CA LEU A 151 -1.22 10.30 4.45
C LEU A 151 -2.46 11.15 4.74
N GLY A 152 -3.39 11.27 3.78
CA GLY A 152 -4.63 12.00 3.96
C GLY A 152 -5.46 11.45 5.11
N GLY A 153 -5.53 10.11 5.26
CA GLY A 153 -6.22 9.49 6.39
C GLY A 153 -5.60 9.81 7.75
N ARG A 154 -4.28 10.01 7.81
CA ARG A 154 -3.61 10.46 9.04
C ARG A 154 -3.85 11.93 9.33
N LEU A 155 -3.83 12.77 8.30
CA LEU A 155 -4.00 14.22 8.44
C LEU A 155 -5.40 14.61 8.92
N THR A 156 -6.45 13.88 8.51
CA THR A 156 -7.82 14.12 8.99
C THR A 156 -7.99 13.88 10.50
N ALA A 157 -7.10 13.13 11.14
CA ALA A 157 -7.15 12.86 12.58
C ALA A 157 -6.55 13.98 13.45
N TYR A 158 -5.86 14.96 12.85
CA TYR A 158 -5.18 16.03 13.60
C TYR A 158 -5.95 17.35 13.54
N ALA A 159 -5.83 18.16 14.62
CA ALA A 159 -6.33 19.52 14.63
C ALA A 159 -5.62 20.38 13.56
N THR A 160 -6.33 21.37 13.01
CA THR A 160 -5.89 22.12 11.81
C THR A 160 -4.50 22.76 11.97
N TYR A 161 -4.14 23.23 13.17
CA TYR A 161 -2.85 23.86 13.42
C TYR A 161 -1.67 22.89 13.48
N ILE A 162 -1.93 21.58 13.76
CA ILE A 162 -0.89 20.54 13.82
C ILE A 162 -0.73 19.84 12.45
N ARG A 163 -1.70 19.97 11.55
CA ARG A 163 -1.75 19.25 10.26
C ARG A 163 -0.51 19.47 9.40
N ILE A 164 -0.04 20.71 9.29
CA ILE A 164 1.12 21.04 8.44
C ILE A 164 2.38 20.39 9.02
N GLN A 165 2.59 20.48 10.33
CA GLN A 165 3.75 19.86 10.99
C GLN A 165 3.72 18.34 10.86
N SER A 166 2.54 17.73 11.06
CA SER A 166 2.34 16.28 10.90
C SER A 166 2.54 15.84 9.46
N ALA A 167 2.05 16.60 8.48
CA ALA A 167 2.27 16.31 7.06
C ALA A 167 3.76 16.33 6.71
N ILE A 168 4.51 17.33 7.16
CA ILE A 168 5.94 17.43 6.94
C ILE A 168 6.66 16.25 7.61
N ALA A 169 6.35 15.93 8.86
CA ALA A 169 6.95 14.82 9.58
C ALA A 169 6.72 13.47 8.88
N VAL A 170 5.49 13.22 8.38
CA VAL A 170 5.16 11.99 7.65
C VAL A 170 5.87 11.94 6.30
N VAL A 171 5.95 13.04 5.56
CA VAL A 171 6.71 13.10 4.30
C VAL A 171 8.18 12.79 4.54
N ILE A 172 8.79 13.39 5.57
CA ILE A 172 10.18 13.10 5.96
C ILE A 172 10.33 11.61 6.32
N ALA A 173 9.43 11.04 7.13
CA ALA A 173 9.47 9.62 7.50
C ALA A 173 9.37 8.70 6.29
N VAL A 174 8.48 8.99 5.34
CA VAL A 174 8.35 8.21 4.08
C VAL A 174 9.60 8.33 3.23
N VAL A 175 10.18 9.52 3.08
CA VAL A 175 11.44 9.71 2.33
C VAL A 175 12.58 8.92 2.99
N LEU A 176 12.71 9.00 4.31
CA LEU A 176 13.73 8.23 5.04
C LEU A 176 13.54 6.72 4.88
N LEU A 177 12.31 6.21 4.97
CA LEU A 177 11.99 4.81 4.74
C LEU A 177 12.34 4.36 3.31
N LEU A 178 12.04 5.18 2.31
CA LEU A 178 12.38 4.88 0.91
C LEU A 178 13.90 4.89 0.68
N LEU A 179 14.62 5.82 1.29
CA LEU A 179 16.08 5.86 1.24
C LEU A 179 16.69 4.64 1.93
N LEU A 180 16.18 4.26 3.10
CA LEU A 180 16.62 3.07 3.83
C LEU A 180 16.34 1.80 3.03
N ALA A 181 15.14 1.65 2.47
CA ALA A 181 14.79 0.53 1.61
C ALA A 181 15.71 0.43 0.39
N ARG A 182 16.02 1.56 -0.27
CA ARG A 182 16.99 1.61 -1.38
C ARG A 182 18.40 1.22 -0.93
N ALA A 183 18.84 1.69 0.23
CA ALA A 183 20.13 1.36 0.80
C ALA A 183 20.25 -0.14 1.11
N LEU A 184 19.21 -0.72 1.71
CA LEU A 184 19.13 -2.16 2.00
C LEU A 184 19.15 -3.00 0.72
N VAL A 185 18.35 -2.65 -0.29
CA VAL A 185 18.34 -3.35 -1.59
C VAL A 185 19.72 -3.29 -2.25
N ARG A 186 20.38 -2.12 -2.23
CA ARG A 186 21.74 -1.98 -2.75
C ARG A 186 22.75 -2.84 -1.97
N TYR A 187 22.67 -2.83 -0.64
CA TYR A 187 23.54 -3.63 0.23
C TYR A 187 23.43 -5.13 -0.06
N PHE A 188 22.21 -5.66 -0.13
CA PHE A 188 21.99 -7.07 -0.44
C PHE A 188 22.41 -7.43 -1.87
N ARG A 189 22.18 -6.56 -2.85
CA ARG A 189 22.62 -6.79 -4.24
C ARG A 189 24.14 -6.85 -4.37
N VAL A 190 24.88 -5.96 -3.71
CA VAL A 190 26.35 -5.98 -3.71
C VAL A 190 26.88 -7.26 -3.06
N ARG A 191 26.26 -7.68 -1.96
CA ARG A 191 26.67 -8.88 -1.23
C ARG A 191 26.44 -10.17 -2.02
N SER A 192 25.35 -10.25 -2.80
CA SER A 192 25.08 -11.40 -3.67
C SER A 192 26.08 -11.50 -4.84
N THR A 193 26.52 -10.37 -5.38
CA THR A 193 27.52 -10.34 -6.48
C THR A 193 28.90 -10.75 -6.01
N THR A 194 29.30 -10.43 -4.78
CA THR A 194 30.57 -10.86 -4.19
C THR A 194 30.58 -12.34 -3.80
N ALA A 195 29.43 -12.91 -3.47
CA ALA A 195 29.33 -14.34 -3.12
C ALA A 195 29.34 -15.28 -4.35
N SER A 196 29.05 -14.76 -5.55
CA SER A 196 28.99 -15.52 -6.80
C SER A 196 30.26 -15.46 -7.66
N SER A 197 31.35 -14.88 -7.17
CA SER A 197 32.65 -14.93 -7.86
C SER A 197 33.37 -16.27 -7.50
N PRO A 198 33.33 -17.31 -8.37
CA PRO A 198 34.11 -18.50 -8.15
C PRO A 198 35.60 -18.13 -8.29
N SER A 199 36.39 -18.59 -7.36
CA SER A 199 37.85 -18.45 -7.33
C SER A 199 38.47 -18.97 -8.62
N ALA A 200 38.72 -18.08 -9.58
CA ALA A 200 39.48 -18.35 -10.80
C ALA A 200 41.02 -18.47 -10.53
N VAL A 201 41.41 -19.04 -9.41
CA VAL A 201 42.82 -19.14 -9.00
C VAL A 201 43.32 -20.61 -8.89
N SER A 202 42.50 -21.62 -9.17
CA SER A 202 42.94 -23.00 -8.97
C SER A 202 43.39 -23.75 -10.24
N THR A 203 43.23 -23.23 -11.45
CA THR A 203 43.59 -24.00 -12.68
C THR A 203 44.93 -23.65 -13.29
N ARG A 204 45.69 -22.67 -12.75
CA ARG A 204 47.00 -22.27 -13.32
C ARG A 204 48.21 -22.94 -12.66
N LYS A 205 48.01 -23.86 -11.71
CA LYS A 205 49.12 -24.56 -11.01
C LYS A 205 49.30 -26.03 -11.38
N VAL A 206 48.50 -26.58 -12.28
CA VAL A 206 48.64 -28.00 -12.70
C VAL A 206 49.35 -28.16 -14.04
N GLU A 207 49.41 -27.13 -14.90
CA GLU A 207 50.08 -27.22 -16.22
C GLU A 207 51.57 -26.86 -16.21
N ALA A 208 52.18 -26.58 -15.06
CA ALA A 208 53.63 -26.29 -14.95
C ALA A 208 54.46 -27.44 -14.36
N ARG A 209 53.93 -28.67 -14.38
CA ARG A 209 54.66 -29.89 -13.95
C ARG A 209 54.34 -31.09 -14.84
N VAL A 210 54.60 -30.97 -16.13
CA VAL A 210 54.85 -32.09 -17.03
C VAL A 210 56.01 -31.70 -17.95
#